data_32fe944b527f1fdd4c60da1b73917668
#
_entry.id   32fe944b527f1fdd4c60da1b73917668
#
_cell.length_a   1.000
_cell.length_b   1.000
_cell.length_c   1.000
_cell.angle_alpha   90.00
_cell.angle_beta   90.00
_cell.angle_gamma   90.00
#
_symmetry.space_group_name_H-M   'P 1'
#
loop_
_entity.id
_entity.type
_entity.pdbx_description
1 polymer ?
#
loop_
_entity_poly.entity_id
_entity_poly.type
_entity_poly.pdbx_seq_one_letter_code
_entity_poly.pdbx_strand_id
1 'polypeptide(L)'
;QNKIWPAEAGLNDEDIYWGTMLSIAEMLKTGTTCFADMYFAMDKVAQAVNETGIRASLSRGLVGLTPDADEKLQDNEMLFKNWHGKADGRIRVMFGPHAPYTCPVSYLKKVVAKAGELNAEIHMHLCETAGEVSDCVKEHNMTPIKLMNSLDMFDCGTLAAHCVHVSEADLEDRKSTRLN
;
A
#
# COMPACT_ATOMS: atom_id res chain seq x y z
N GLN A 1 -14.88 5.85 12.95
CA GLN A 1 -14.23 7.18 13.07
C GLN A 1 -14.10 7.60 14.55
N ASN A 2 -15.19 7.69 15.31
CA ASN A 2 -15.20 8.30 16.65
C ASN A 2 -14.55 7.45 17.78
N LYS A 3 -14.17 6.22 17.53
CA LYS A 3 -13.53 5.33 18.52
C LYS A 3 -12.22 4.76 18.03
N ILE A 4 -12.17 4.25 16.81
CA ILE A 4 -10.99 3.58 16.25
C ILE A 4 -9.87 4.58 16.00
N TRP A 5 -10.13 5.64 15.25
CA TRP A 5 -9.08 6.63 14.93
C TRP A 5 -8.44 7.30 16.15
N PRO A 6 -9.20 7.73 17.19
CA PRO A 6 -8.56 8.22 18.42
C PRO A 6 -7.72 7.18 19.16
N ALA A 7 -8.13 5.90 19.15
CA ALA A 7 -7.33 4.84 19.72
C ALA A 7 -6.05 4.59 18.91
N GLU A 8 -6.17 4.56 17.58
CA GLU A 8 -5.07 4.39 16.65
C GLU A 8 -4.04 5.53 16.75
N ALA A 9 -4.50 6.77 16.91
CA ALA A 9 -3.63 7.94 17.13
C ALA A 9 -2.82 7.88 18.43
N GLY A 10 -3.21 7.03 19.37
CA GLY A 10 -2.50 6.79 20.62
C GLY A 10 -1.48 5.66 20.58
N LEU A 11 -1.40 4.91 19.47
CA LEU A 11 -0.44 3.82 19.33
C LEU A 11 0.99 4.37 19.16
N ASN A 12 1.93 3.68 19.79
CA ASN A 12 3.35 3.95 19.64
C ASN A 12 4.05 2.77 18.92
N ASP A 13 5.32 2.91 18.64
CA ASP A 13 6.13 1.92 17.93
C ASP A 13 6.14 0.54 18.61
N GLU A 14 6.11 0.51 19.94
CA GLU A 14 6.12 -0.74 20.71
C GLU A 14 4.76 -1.46 20.60
N ASP A 15 3.66 -0.71 20.60
CA ASP A 15 2.32 -1.26 20.39
C ASP A 15 2.22 -1.91 19.01
N ILE A 16 2.75 -1.25 17.96
CA ILE A 16 2.80 -1.79 16.60
C ILE A 16 3.64 -3.07 16.54
N TYR A 17 4.81 -3.07 17.16
CA TYR A 17 5.67 -4.25 17.19
C TYR A 17 4.96 -5.45 17.84
N TRP A 18 4.41 -5.29 19.06
CA TRP A 18 3.76 -6.40 19.76
C TRP A 18 2.45 -6.83 19.13
N GLY A 19 1.67 -5.89 18.57
CA GLY A 19 0.47 -6.20 17.78
C GLY A 19 0.83 -7.03 16.55
N THR A 20 1.91 -6.67 15.86
CA THR A 20 2.42 -7.43 14.70
C THR A 20 2.90 -8.83 15.13
N MET A 21 3.65 -8.96 16.22
CA MET A 21 4.11 -10.25 16.74
C MET A 21 2.94 -11.18 17.06
N LEU A 22 1.88 -10.66 17.69
CA LEU A 22 0.67 -11.42 18.00
C LEU A 22 -0.03 -11.86 16.68
N SER A 23 -0.22 -10.95 15.74
CA SER A 23 -0.84 -11.25 14.45
C SER A 23 -0.04 -12.29 13.66
N ILE A 24 1.29 -12.21 13.66
CA ILE A 24 2.15 -13.21 13.02
C ILE A 24 1.99 -14.58 13.69
N ALA A 25 1.93 -14.63 15.02
CA ALA A 25 1.73 -15.89 15.73
C ALA A 25 0.38 -16.54 15.38
N GLU A 26 -0.68 -15.76 15.24
CA GLU A 26 -1.99 -16.24 14.76
C GLU A 26 -1.94 -16.70 13.31
N MET A 27 -1.31 -15.91 12.42
CA MET A 27 -1.13 -16.26 11.01
C MET A 27 -0.39 -17.59 10.84
N LEU A 28 0.73 -17.79 11.53
CA LEU A 28 1.50 -19.03 11.46
C LEU A 28 0.72 -20.24 11.98
N LYS A 29 -0.04 -20.08 13.07
CA LYS A 29 -0.90 -21.14 13.62
C LYS A 29 -2.04 -21.53 12.68
N THR A 30 -2.49 -20.64 11.83
CA THR A 30 -3.58 -20.89 10.86
C THR A 30 -3.08 -21.21 9.46
N GLY A 31 -1.76 -21.29 9.25
CA GLY A 31 -1.14 -21.70 7.98
C GLY A 31 -0.84 -20.56 7.01
N THR A 32 -0.97 -19.30 7.43
CA THR A 32 -0.55 -18.14 6.63
C THR A 32 0.97 -18.04 6.63
N THR A 33 1.58 -18.01 5.45
CA THR A 33 3.05 -18.00 5.29
C THR A 33 3.59 -16.69 4.73
N CYS A 34 2.70 -15.81 4.27
CA CYS A 34 3.05 -14.50 3.73
C CYS A 34 1.86 -13.54 3.91
N PHE A 35 2.13 -12.28 4.20
CA PHE A 35 1.10 -11.25 4.26
C PHE A 35 1.54 -9.98 3.56
N ALA A 36 0.56 -9.15 3.16
CA ALA A 36 0.78 -7.78 2.72
C ALA A 36 0.23 -6.83 3.78
N ASP A 37 0.98 -5.77 4.08
CA ASP A 37 0.58 -4.79 5.08
C ASP A 37 0.85 -3.36 4.60
N MET A 38 -0.09 -2.46 4.92
CA MET A 38 0.01 -1.04 4.67
C MET A 38 -0.40 -0.29 5.94
N TYR A 39 0.59 0.23 6.67
CA TYR A 39 0.33 0.91 7.93
C TYR A 39 1.37 2.00 8.23
N PHE A 40 1.50 2.43 9.47
CA PHE A 40 2.57 3.30 9.95
C PHE A 40 3.55 2.51 10.82
N ALA A 41 4.69 3.11 11.22
CA ALA A 41 5.77 2.46 11.97
C ALA A 41 6.25 1.12 11.34
N MET A 42 6.33 1.06 10.00
CA MET A 42 6.60 -0.17 9.25
C MET A 42 8.00 -0.75 9.49
N ASP A 43 8.94 0.03 10.02
CA ASP A 43 10.23 -0.49 10.49
C ASP A 43 10.04 -1.49 11.64
N LYS A 44 9.05 -1.27 12.52
CA LYS A 44 8.71 -2.19 13.62
C LYS A 44 8.06 -3.46 13.11
N VAL A 45 7.20 -3.34 12.09
CA VAL A 45 6.63 -4.50 11.39
C VAL A 45 7.74 -5.30 10.71
N ALA A 46 8.65 -4.64 10.01
CA ALA A 46 9.80 -5.29 9.35
C ALA A 46 10.71 -6.00 10.35
N GLN A 47 10.94 -5.39 11.53
CA GLN A 47 11.68 -6.02 12.63
C GLN A 47 10.98 -7.32 13.07
N ALA A 48 9.68 -7.30 13.35
CA ALA A 48 8.91 -8.47 13.74
C ALA A 48 8.95 -9.58 12.66
N VAL A 49 8.84 -9.21 11.39
CA VAL A 49 8.96 -10.14 10.24
C VAL A 49 10.34 -10.79 10.20
N ASN A 50 11.40 -9.99 10.39
CA ASN A 50 12.78 -10.51 10.41
C ASN A 50 13.00 -11.52 11.53
N GLU A 51 12.49 -11.25 12.73
CA GLU A 51 12.67 -12.10 13.92
C GLU A 51 11.84 -13.38 13.86
N THR A 52 10.62 -13.33 13.32
CA THR A 52 9.71 -14.48 13.27
C THR A 52 9.95 -15.42 12.10
N GLY A 53 10.60 -14.96 11.04
CA GLY A 53 10.87 -15.76 9.86
C GLY A 53 9.74 -15.83 8.84
N ILE A 54 8.60 -15.19 9.06
CA ILE A 54 7.50 -15.09 8.07
C ILE A 54 7.91 -14.25 6.87
N ARG A 55 7.18 -14.34 5.76
CA ARG A 55 7.35 -13.45 4.62
C ARG A 55 6.34 -12.31 4.65
N ALA A 56 6.75 -11.13 4.21
CA ALA A 56 5.85 -10.00 4.11
C ALA A 56 6.18 -9.06 2.95
N SER A 57 5.13 -8.44 2.42
CA SER A 57 5.20 -7.27 1.54
C SER A 57 4.69 -6.06 2.33
N LEU A 58 5.57 -5.11 2.61
CA LEU A 58 5.34 -4.01 3.54
C LEU A 58 5.28 -2.68 2.80
N SER A 59 4.38 -1.80 3.19
CA SER A 59 4.27 -0.46 2.62
C SER A 59 3.88 0.57 3.69
N ARG A 60 4.56 1.71 3.67
CA ARG A 60 4.15 2.85 4.47
C ARG A 60 2.88 3.44 3.86
N GLY A 61 1.80 3.52 4.63
CA GLY A 61 0.55 4.15 4.18
C GLY A 61 0.76 5.65 3.89
N LEU A 62 0.54 6.05 2.65
CA LEU A 62 0.74 7.41 2.16
C LEU A 62 -0.62 8.08 1.93
N VAL A 63 -0.86 9.19 2.60
CA VAL A 63 -2.05 10.03 2.44
C VAL A 63 -1.60 11.40 1.95
N GLY A 64 -1.95 11.74 0.70
CA GLY A 64 -1.49 12.95 0.04
C GLY A 64 -2.20 14.25 0.44
N LEU A 65 -3.26 14.15 1.27
CA LEU A 65 -4.05 15.29 1.73
C LEU A 65 -3.53 15.90 3.06
N THR A 66 -2.50 15.34 3.65
CA THR A 66 -1.95 15.81 4.92
C THR A 66 -0.70 16.68 4.72
N PRO A 67 -0.42 17.65 5.60
CA PRO A 67 0.76 18.52 5.45
C PRO A 67 2.10 17.78 5.40
N ASP A 68 2.18 16.61 6.03
CA ASP A 68 3.35 15.74 6.13
C ASP A 68 3.44 14.68 5.00
N ALA A 69 2.69 14.86 3.91
CA ALA A 69 2.62 13.89 2.81
C ALA A 69 4.01 13.62 2.17
N ASP A 70 4.79 14.65 1.94
CA ASP A 70 6.13 14.51 1.34
C ASP A 70 7.12 13.85 2.33
N GLU A 71 6.99 14.09 3.63
CA GLU A 71 7.76 13.39 4.68
C GLU A 71 7.44 11.88 4.69
N LYS A 72 6.16 11.52 4.66
CA LYS A 72 5.71 10.12 4.59
C LYS A 72 6.24 9.41 3.34
N LEU A 73 6.33 10.12 2.21
CA LEU A 73 6.93 9.56 0.99
C LEU A 73 8.43 9.28 1.20
N GLN A 74 9.14 10.17 1.89
CA GLN A 74 10.54 9.94 2.26
C GLN A 74 10.68 8.77 3.24
N ASP A 75 9.77 8.63 4.22
CA ASP A 75 9.74 7.49 5.14
C ASP A 75 9.59 6.16 4.37
N ASN A 76 8.70 6.11 3.36
CA ASN A 76 8.56 4.91 2.52
C ASN A 76 9.83 4.63 1.71
N GLU A 77 10.50 5.66 1.19
CA GLU A 77 11.78 5.51 0.50
C GLU A 77 12.86 4.96 1.45
N MET A 78 12.92 5.45 2.68
CA MET A 78 13.85 4.94 3.70
C MET A 78 13.52 3.51 4.10
N LEU A 79 12.25 3.17 4.29
CA LEU A 79 11.79 1.82 4.54
C LEU A 79 12.27 0.87 3.41
N PHE A 80 12.12 1.29 2.15
CA PHE A 80 12.59 0.52 1.00
C PHE A 80 14.11 0.28 1.06
N LYS A 81 14.89 1.33 1.27
CA LYS A 81 16.35 1.24 1.35
C LYS A 81 16.84 0.35 2.49
N ASN A 82 16.14 0.39 3.63
CA ASN A 82 16.54 -0.33 4.82
C ASN A 82 16.13 -1.81 4.80
N TRP A 83 14.95 -2.12 4.24
CA TRP A 83 14.33 -3.42 4.43
C TRP A 83 14.04 -4.22 3.16
N HIS A 84 13.97 -3.60 1.97
CA HIS A 84 13.70 -4.35 0.75
C HIS A 84 14.78 -5.41 0.50
N GLY A 85 14.36 -6.67 0.30
CA GLY A 85 15.26 -7.80 0.10
C GLY A 85 15.98 -8.31 1.36
N LYS A 86 15.74 -7.71 2.53
CA LYS A 86 16.30 -8.18 3.80
C LYS A 86 15.65 -9.46 4.29
N ALA A 87 16.19 -10.01 5.41
CA ALA A 87 15.74 -11.29 5.99
C ALA A 87 15.77 -12.44 4.96
N ASP A 88 16.88 -12.60 4.24
CA ASP A 88 17.05 -13.59 3.18
C ASP A 88 15.99 -13.50 2.07
N GLY A 89 15.61 -12.29 1.68
CA GLY A 89 14.60 -12.01 0.65
C GLY A 89 13.15 -12.17 1.11
N ARG A 90 12.90 -12.38 2.41
CA ARG A 90 11.54 -12.57 2.95
C ARG A 90 10.76 -11.26 3.09
N ILE A 91 11.45 -10.11 3.13
CA ILE A 91 10.84 -8.79 3.20
C ILE A 91 10.88 -8.14 1.82
N ARG A 92 9.72 -7.85 1.27
CA ARG A 92 9.55 -6.92 0.14
C ARG A 92 8.98 -5.61 0.65
N VAL A 93 9.39 -4.51 0.08
CA VAL A 93 8.82 -3.19 0.39
C VAL A 93 8.25 -2.61 -0.90
N MET A 94 7.03 -2.12 -0.81
CA MET A 94 6.30 -1.45 -1.88
C MET A 94 6.01 0.00 -1.47
N PHE A 95 5.71 0.88 -2.43
CA PHE A 95 5.16 2.19 -2.12
C PHE A 95 3.66 2.08 -1.87
N GLY A 96 3.17 2.70 -0.78
CA GLY A 96 1.82 2.51 -0.28
C GLY A 96 0.88 3.72 -0.41
N PRO A 97 0.60 4.29 -1.62
CA PRO A 97 -0.47 5.28 -1.72
C PRO A 97 -1.79 4.65 -1.31
N HIS A 98 -2.45 5.23 -0.29
CA HIS A 98 -3.56 4.58 0.39
C HIS A 98 -4.72 4.24 -0.56
N ALA A 99 -5.30 5.25 -1.20
CA ALA A 99 -6.44 5.11 -2.10
C ALA A 99 -6.58 6.35 -3.00
N PRO A 100 -7.32 6.29 -4.13
CA PRO A 100 -7.52 7.44 -5.03
C PRO A 100 -8.11 8.66 -4.33
N TYR A 101 -9.06 8.47 -3.41
CA TYR A 101 -9.74 9.54 -2.68
C TYR A 101 -8.92 10.17 -1.53
N THR A 102 -7.79 9.58 -1.16
CA THR A 102 -6.87 10.13 -0.14
C THR A 102 -5.56 10.64 -0.73
N CYS A 103 -5.32 10.37 -2.01
CA CYS A 103 -4.10 10.73 -2.71
C CYS A 103 -4.44 11.54 -3.98
N PRO A 104 -4.34 12.87 -3.95
CA PRO A 104 -4.52 13.69 -5.15
C PRO A 104 -3.60 13.26 -6.29
N VAL A 105 -4.04 13.46 -7.54
CA VAL A 105 -3.29 13.07 -8.76
C VAL A 105 -1.86 13.61 -8.75
N SER A 106 -1.65 14.85 -8.29
CA SER A 106 -0.32 15.44 -8.17
C SER A 106 0.60 14.67 -7.22
N TYR A 107 0.05 14.14 -6.13
CA TYR A 107 0.80 13.32 -5.18
C TYR A 107 1.05 11.90 -5.73
N LEU A 108 0.04 11.29 -6.36
CA LEU A 108 0.21 9.99 -7.02
C LEU A 108 1.31 10.00 -8.06
N LYS A 109 1.43 11.06 -8.86
CA LYS A 109 2.54 11.24 -9.81
C LYS A 109 3.91 11.25 -9.13
N LYS A 110 4.04 11.87 -7.95
CA LYS A 110 5.28 11.83 -7.16
C LYS A 110 5.59 10.41 -6.70
N VAL A 111 4.58 9.68 -6.21
CA VAL A 111 4.74 8.30 -5.74
C VAL A 111 5.16 7.37 -6.88
N VAL A 112 4.48 7.43 -8.03
CA VAL A 112 4.81 6.63 -9.21
C VAL A 112 6.23 6.92 -9.70
N ALA A 113 6.60 8.19 -9.81
CA ALA A 113 7.95 8.59 -10.20
C ALA A 113 9.01 8.02 -9.24
N LYS A 114 8.77 8.11 -7.93
CA LYS A 114 9.69 7.59 -6.91
C LYS A 114 9.78 6.06 -6.93
N ALA A 115 8.66 5.37 -7.11
CA ALA A 115 8.63 3.91 -7.26
C ALA A 115 9.41 3.48 -8.52
N GLY A 116 9.21 4.17 -9.65
CA GLY A 116 9.96 3.93 -10.88
C GLY A 116 11.47 4.15 -10.75
N GLU A 117 11.90 5.23 -10.09
CA GLU A 117 13.33 5.50 -9.80
C GLU A 117 14.01 4.35 -9.05
N LEU A 118 13.29 3.69 -8.15
CA LEU A 118 13.80 2.63 -7.29
C LEU A 118 13.49 1.21 -7.83
N ASN A 119 12.81 1.13 -8.97
CA ASN A 119 12.27 -0.13 -9.49
C ASN A 119 11.45 -0.89 -8.43
N ALA A 120 10.64 -0.13 -7.67
CA ALA A 120 9.79 -0.63 -6.61
C ALA A 120 8.35 -0.82 -7.09
N GLU A 121 7.65 -1.78 -6.51
CA GLU A 121 6.23 -2.03 -6.74
C GLU A 121 5.35 -1.09 -5.91
N ILE A 122 4.07 -0.99 -6.26
CA ILE A 122 3.08 -0.16 -5.56
C ILE A 122 1.99 -1.05 -4.95
N HIS A 123 1.57 -0.72 -3.73
CA HIS A 123 0.42 -1.32 -3.06
C HIS A 123 -0.64 -0.23 -2.84
N MET A 124 -1.86 -0.45 -3.31
CA MET A 124 -2.95 0.53 -3.22
C MET A 124 -4.31 -0.13 -3.06
N HIS A 125 -5.23 0.48 -2.29
CA HIS A 125 -6.63 0.05 -2.24
C HIS A 125 -7.38 0.64 -3.45
N LEU A 126 -8.01 -0.21 -4.24
CA LEU A 126 -8.70 0.20 -5.46
C LEU A 126 -10.08 -0.46 -5.56
N CYS A 127 -11.08 0.34 -5.94
CA CYS A 127 -12.45 -0.13 -6.21
C CYS A 127 -13.05 -0.91 -5.03
N GLU A 128 -12.76 -0.49 -3.80
CA GLU A 128 -13.26 -1.13 -2.58
C GLU A 128 -14.78 -0.95 -2.44
N THR A 129 -15.27 0.26 -2.65
CA THR A 129 -16.69 0.61 -2.49
C THR A 129 -17.29 1.19 -3.77
N ALA A 130 -18.60 1.00 -3.96
CA ALA A 130 -19.33 1.62 -5.05
C ALA A 130 -19.26 3.17 -4.99
N GLY A 131 -19.21 3.73 -3.76
CA GLY A 131 -19.04 5.17 -3.53
C GLY A 131 -17.72 5.69 -4.08
N GLU A 132 -16.60 5.03 -3.77
CA GLU A 132 -15.27 5.36 -4.31
C GLU A 132 -15.29 5.42 -5.84
N VAL A 133 -15.84 4.39 -6.49
CA VAL A 133 -15.92 4.34 -7.95
C VAL A 133 -16.77 5.49 -8.50
N SER A 134 -17.97 5.72 -7.92
CA SER A 134 -18.87 6.77 -8.39
C SER A 134 -18.28 8.18 -8.22
N ASP A 135 -17.58 8.42 -7.12
CA ASP A 135 -16.98 9.71 -6.83
C ASP A 135 -15.74 9.96 -7.71
N CYS A 136 -14.92 8.95 -7.96
CA CYS A 136 -13.82 9.02 -8.91
C CYS A 136 -14.32 9.33 -10.33
N VAL A 137 -15.41 8.69 -10.77
CA VAL A 137 -16.02 8.98 -12.09
C VAL A 137 -16.57 10.41 -12.16
N LYS A 138 -17.21 10.90 -11.11
CA LYS A 138 -17.71 12.29 -11.07
C LYS A 138 -16.58 13.32 -11.14
N GLU A 139 -15.48 13.06 -10.42
CA GLU A 139 -14.37 14.01 -10.30
C GLU A 139 -13.43 13.97 -11.51
N HIS A 140 -13.14 12.77 -12.01
CA HIS A 140 -12.09 12.56 -13.02
C HIS A 140 -12.63 12.08 -14.38
N ASN A 141 -13.93 11.79 -14.50
CA ASN A 141 -14.55 11.14 -15.66
C ASN A 141 -13.89 9.80 -16.03
N MET A 142 -13.32 9.12 -15.05
CA MET A 142 -12.60 7.85 -15.16
C MET A 142 -12.92 6.96 -13.96
N THR A 143 -12.92 5.64 -14.17
CA THR A 143 -12.90 4.69 -13.03
C THR A 143 -11.55 4.78 -12.30
N PRO A 144 -11.45 4.33 -11.03
CA PRO A 144 -10.17 4.28 -10.33
C PRO A 144 -9.09 3.53 -11.10
N ILE A 145 -9.42 2.41 -11.74
CA ILE A 145 -8.48 1.63 -12.57
C ILE A 145 -7.97 2.47 -13.77
N LYS A 146 -8.88 3.11 -14.51
CA LYS A 146 -8.49 3.97 -15.65
C LYS A 146 -7.66 5.17 -15.22
N LEU A 147 -8.01 5.78 -14.09
CA LEU A 147 -7.23 6.88 -13.53
C LEU A 147 -5.81 6.42 -13.19
N MET A 148 -5.65 5.29 -12.49
CA MET A 148 -4.32 4.77 -12.14
C MET A 148 -3.51 4.35 -13.38
N ASN A 149 -4.19 3.77 -14.38
CA ASN A 149 -3.55 3.46 -15.66
C ASN A 149 -3.04 4.71 -16.38
N SER A 150 -3.81 5.80 -16.36
CA SER A 150 -3.40 7.09 -16.94
C SER A 150 -2.21 7.76 -16.26
N LEU A 151 -1.82 7.25 -15.09
CA LEU A 151 -0.66 7.72 -14.30
C LEU A 151 0.54 6.75 -14.40
N ASP A 152 0.48 5.74 -15.29
CA ASP A 152 1.50 4.72 -15.48
C ASP A 152 1.79 3.89 -14.20
N MET A 153 0.84 3.87 -13.25
CA MET A 153 1.02 3.19 -11.96
C MET A 153 1.23 1.68 -12.12
N PHE A 154 0.55 1.07 -13.08
CA PHE A 154 0.63 -0.37 -13.30
C PHE A 154 1.97 -0.81 -13.92
N ASP A 155 2.71 0.10 -14.54
CA ASP A 155 4.05 -0.18 -15.09
C ASP A 155 5.09 -0.44 -13.99
N CYS A 156 4.86 0.06 -12.77
CA CYS A 156 5.70 -0.23 -11.61
C CYS A 156 5.46 -1.65 -11.03
N GLY A 157 4.45 -2.37 -11.51
CA GLY A 157 3.92 -3.55 -10.81
C GLY A 157 3.06 -3.13 -9.61
N THR A 158 1.80 -3.59 -9.55
CA THR A 158 0.85 -3.08 -8.55
C THR A 158 0.09 -4.20 -7.87
N LEU A 159 0.12 -4.20 -6.53
CA LEU A 159 -0.80 -4.94 -5.69
C LEU A 159 -2.05 -4.07 -5.45
N ALA A 160 -3.12 -4.34 -6.19
CA ALA A 160 -4.40 -3.68 -6.01
C ALA A 160 -5.24 -4.45 -4.97
N ALA A 161 -5.38 -3.89 -3.78
CA ALA A 161 -6.22 -4.48 -2.73
C ALA A 161 -7.70 -4.23 -3.01
N HIS A 162 -8.56 -5.15 -2.58
CA HIS A 162 -10.01 -5.19 -2.75
C HIS A 162 -10.46 -5.51 -4.17
N CYS A 163 -10.49 -4.56 -5.09
CA CYS A 163 -11.00 -4.71 -6.47
C CYS A 163 -12.43 -5.29 -6.54
N VAL A 164 -13.31 -4.91 -5.58
CA VAL A 164 -14.67 -5.44 -5.45
C VAL A 164 -15.59 -4.88 -6.55
N HIS A 165 -15.45 -3.60 -6.86
CA HIS A 165 -16.29 -2.86 -7.80
C HIS A 165 -15.56 -2.55 -9.12
N VAL A 166 -14.93 -3.56 -9.71
CA VAL A 166 -14.24 -3.47 -11.01
C VAL A 166 -15.21 -3.85 -12.13
N SER A 167 -15.26 -3.07 -13.22
CA SER A 167 -16.07 -3.38 -14.40
C SER A 167 -15.33 -4.30 -15.37
N GLU A 168 -16.07 -4.95 -16.30
CA GLU A 168 -15.48 -5.74 -17.37
C GLU A 168 -14.50 -4.90 -18.23
N ALA A 169 -14.85 -3.64 -18.52
CA ALA A 169 -14.00 -2.73 -19.26
C ALA A 169 -12.68 -2.41 -18.53
N ASP A 170 -12.70 -2.34 -17.19
CA ASP A 170 -11.48 -2.17 -16.40
C ASP A 170 -10.58 -3.42 -16.44
N LEU A 171 -11.18 -4.61 -16.53
CA LEU A 171 -10.44 -5.88 -16.65
C LEU A 171 -9.77 -6.02 -18.02
N GLU A 172 -10.38 -5.50 -19.08
CA GLU A 172 -9.77 -5.49 -20.42
C GLU A 172 -8.58 -4.54 -20.47
N ASP A 173 -8.70 -3.35 -19.88
CA ASP A 173 -7.58 -2.41 -19.75
C ASP A 173 -6.40 -3.04 -18.95
N ARG A 174 -6.68 -3.83 -17.91
CA ARG A 174 -5.66 -4.59 -17.15
C ARG A 174 -4.94 -5.65 -17.98
N LYS A 175 -5.63 -6.30 -18.93
CA LYS A 175 -5.02 -7.31 -19.81
C LYS A 175 -4.13 -6.69 -20.88
N SER A 176 -4.38 -5.45 -21.27
CA SER A 176 -3.59 -4.71 -22.24
C SER A 176 -2.31 -4.11 -21.65
N THR A 177 -2.31 -3.78 -20.36
CA THR A 177 -1.14 -3.37 -19.58
C THR A 177 -0.54 -4.64 -18.93
N ARG A 178 0.55 -5.12 -19.50
CA ARG A 178 1.29 -6.33 -19.14
C ARG A 178 1.31 -6.60 -17.63
N LEU A 179 0.41 -7.45 -17.16
CA LEU A 179 0.58 -8.21 -15.92
C LEU A 179 1.28 -9.52 -16.30
N ASN A 180 2.60 -9.52 -16.21
CA ASN A 180 3.37 -10.75 -16.20
C ASN A 180 3.45 -11.26 -14.77
#